data_3bf64cef966c1ad84f15a4093da6a9cc
#
_entry.id   3bf64cef966c1ad84f15a4093da6a9cc
#
_cell.length_a   1.000
_cell.length_b   1.000
_cell.length_c   1.000
_cell.angle_alpha   90.00
_cell.angle_beta   90.00
_cell.angle_gamma   90.00
#
_symmetry.space_group_name_H-M   'P 1'
#
loop_
_entity.id
_entity.type
_entity.pdbx_description
1 polymer ?
#
loop_
_entity_poly.entity_id
_entity_poly.type
_entity_poly.pdbx_seq_one_letter_code
_entity_poly.pdbx_strand_id
1 'polypeptide(L)'
;RIKKNEEFQQVFQKGESFANRQFVIYMLNKKEQDYFRIGLSVSKKIGNAVMRNQIKRYIRQVFLELHEQVAKERDYVIIARKPASQMDYSEVKSSLIHVLKRGKALKK
;
A
#
# COMPACT_ATOMS: atom_id res chain seq x y z
N ARG A 1 -11.76 -0.71 -2.67
CA ARG A 1 -11.09 0.16 -1.69
C ARG A 1 -11.55 -0.17 -0.27
N ILE A 2 -10.59 -0.34 0.62
CA ILE A 2 -10.89 -0.65 2.03
C ILE A 2 -11.32 0.62 2.74
N LYS A 3 -12.51 0.61 3.34
CA LYS A 3 -13.06 1.81 3.99
C LYS A 3 -13.38 1.61 5.46
N LYS A 4 -13.74 0.40 5.87
CA LYS A 4 -14.19 0.16 7.25
C LYS A 4 -13.03 -0.15 8.17
N ASN A 5 -13.09 0.38 9.39
CA ASN A 5 -12.07 0.11 10.41
C ASN A 5 -11.94 -1.39 10.70
N GLU A 6 -13.04 -2.12 10.67
CA GLU A 6 -13.02 -3.57 10.88
C GLU A 6 -12.17 -4.28 9.83
N GLU A 7 -12.25 -3.83 8.59
CA GLU A 7 -11.46 -4.42 7.51
C GLU A 7 -9.97 -4.14 7.68
N PHE A 8 -9.62 -2.91 8.08
CA PHE A 8 -8.23 -2.58 8.41
C PHE A 8 -7.72 -3.45 9.56
N GLN A 9 -8.53 -3.63 10.61
CA GLN A 9 -8.16 -4.45 11.75
C GLN A 9 -7.91 -5.90 11.36
N GLN A 10 -8.74 -6.45 10.50
CA GLN A 10 -8.54 -7.83 10.03
C GLN A 10 -7.22 -7.99 9.30
N VAL A 11 -6.87 -7.04 8.45
CA VAL A 11 -5.62 -7.11 7.70
C VAL A 11 -4.43 -7.02 8.66
N PHE A 12 -4.49 -6.15 9.67
CA PHE A 12 -3.43 -6.02 10.66
C PHE A 12 -3.27 -7.26 11.51
N GLN A 13 -4.38 -7.89 11.90
CA GLN A 13 -4.34 -9.03 12.83
C GLN A 13 -4.03 -10.35 12.14
N LYS A 14 -4.55 -10.56 10.95
CA LYS A 14 -4.48 -11.85 10.25
C LYS A 14 -3.55 -11.85 9.06
N GLY A 15 -3.16 -10.69 8.57
CA GLY A 15 -2.33 -10.57 7.38
C GLY A 15 -0.85 -10.70 7.70
N GLU A 16 -0.08 -10.83 6.63
CA GLU A 16 1.37 -10.77 6.69
C GLU A 16 1.83 -9.35 6.40
N SER A 17 3.00 -8.98 6.93
CA SER A 17 3.54 -7.64 6.69
C SER A 17 4.92 -7.71 6.07
N PHE A 18 5.20 -6.73 5.23
CA PHE A 18 6.48 -6.55 4.58
C PHE A 18 6.83 -5.07 4.60
N ALA A 19 8.08 -4.75 4.73
CA ALA A 19 8.48 -3.36 4.93
C ALA A 19 9.78 -3.03 4.22
N ASN A 20 9.91 -1.75 3.88
CA ASN A 20 11.18 -1.14 3.58
C ASN A 20 11.26 0.16 4.37
N ARG A 21 12.23 1.04 4.06
CA ARG A 21 12.39 2.29 4.80
C ARG A 21 11.20 3.23 4.70
N GLN A 22 10.52 3.21 3.57
CA GLN A 22 9.50 4.20 3.26
C GLN A 22 8.09 3.71 3.49
N PHE A 23 7.85 2.40 3.33
CA PHE A 23 6.51 1.85 3.40
C PHE A 23 6.46 0.53 4.15
N VAL A 24 5.32 0.31 4.80
CA VAL A 24 4.96 -0.99 5.35
C VAL A 24 3.69 -1.43 4.63
N ILE A 25 3.66 -2.66 4.15
CA ILE A 25 2.47 -3.21 3.50
C ILE A 25 2.01 -4.44 4.27
N TYR A 26 0.75 -4.42 4.69
CA TYR A 26 0.08 -5.59 5.25
C TYR A 26 -0.77 -6.21 4.15
N MET A 27 -0.74 -7.53 4.02
CA MET A 27 -1.52 -8.28 3.04
C MET A 27 -2.36 -9.34 3.74
N LEU A 28 -3.61 -9.47 3.31
CA LEU A 28 -4.49 -10.53 3.77
C LEU A 28 -5.12 -11.21 2.56
N ASN A 29 -4.98 -12.52 2.46
CA ASN A 29 -5.58 -13.28 1.37
C ASN A 29 -7.10 -13.25 1.47
N LYS A 30 -7.74 -12.98 0.34
CA LYS A 30 -9.20 -12.94 0.21
C LYS A 30 -9.61 -13.72 -1.04
N LYS A 31 -9.67 -15.03 -0.91
CA LYS A 31 -9.86 -15.95 -2.05
C LYS A 31 -11.10 -15.69 -2.89
N GLU A 32 -12.11 -15.05 -2.30
CA GLU A 32 -13.38 -14.82 -2.99
C GLU A 32 -13.44 -13.50 -3.75
N GLN A 33 -12.39 -12.70 -3.69
CA GLN A 33 -12.35 -11.41 -4.39
C GLN A 33 -11.84 -11.57 -5.80
N ASP A 34 -12.50 -10.87 -6.72
CA ASP A 34 -12.05 -10.81 -8.12
C ASP A 34 -10.93 -9.80 -8.30
N TYR A 35 -10.85 -8.80 -7.43
CA TYR A 35 -9.87 -7.71 -7.50
C TYR A 35 -9.27 -7.45 -6.14
N PHE A 36 -8.04 -6.99 -6.13
CA PHE A 36 -7.44 -6.54 -4.88
C PHE A 36 -8.10 -5.24 -4.40
N ARG A 37 -8.03 -5.01 -3.09
CA ARG A 37 -8.48 -3.76 -2.51
C ARG A 37 -7.31 -3.15 -1.76
N ILE A 38 -7.24 -1.81 -1.73
CA ILE A 38 -6.18 -1.11 -1.01
C ILE A 38 -6.78 -0.17 0.03
N GLY A 39 -6.08 -0.07 1.15
CA GLY A 39 -6.33 0.93 2.17
C GLY A 39 -5.04 1.68 2.44
N LEU A 40 -5.13 2.96 2.70
CA LEU A 40 -3.96 3.80 2.90
C LEU A 40 -3.96 4.37 4.30
N SER A 41 -2.79 4.35 4.95
CA SER A 41 -2.60 4.96 6.24
C SER A 41 -1.41 5.92 6.16
N VAL A 42 -1.72 7.21 6.16
CA VAL A 42 -0.72 8.26 6.10
C VAL A 42 -0.97 9.20 7.28
N SER A 43 -0.15 9.05 8.32
CA SER A 43 -0.37 9.78 9.57
C SER A 43 0.02 11.25 9.48
N LYS A 44 -0.44 12.02 10.45
CA LYS A 44 -0.10 13.46 10.56
C LYS A 44 1.41 13.69 10.73
N LYS A 45 2.14 12.68 11.18
CA LYS A 45 3.59 12.78 11.33
C LYS A 45 4.33 12.91 10.01
N ILE A 46 3.70 12.50 8.92
CA ILE A 46 4.28 12.60 7.58
C ILE A 46 4.40 14.05 7.13
N GLY A 47 3.41 14.86 7.46
CA GLY A 47 3.39 16.27 7.08
C GLY A 47 1.98 16.83 7.12
N ASN A 48 1.80 17.99 6.48
CA ASN A 48 0.49 18.64 6.42
C ASN A 48 -0.46 17.89 5.46
N ALA A 49 -1.70 18.38 5.39
CA ALA A 49 -2.73 17.73 4.59
C ALA A 49 -2.37 17.66 3.10
N VAL A 50 -1.71 18.69 2.57
CA VAL A 50 -1.30 18.72 1.16
C VAL A 50 -0.29 17.61 0.88
N MET A 51 0.71 17.48 1.72
CA MET A 51 1.74 16.45 1.58
C MET A 51 1.15 15.04 1.70
N ARG A 52 0.28 14.85 2.69
CA ARG A 52 -0.36 13.55 2.89
C ARG A 52 -1.24 13.15 1.71
N ASN A 53 -2.00 14.10 1.19
CA ASN A 53 -2.86 13.84 0.03
C ASN A 53 -2.02 13.52 -1.21
N GLN A 54 -0.89 14.18 -1.38
CA GLN A 54 0.01 13.91 -2.50
C GLN A 54 0.57 12.49 -2.42
N ILE A 55 1.00 12.06 -1.25
CA ILE A 55 1.51 10.69 -1.07
C ILE A 55 0.41 9.67 -1.38
N LYS A 56 -0.79 9.91 -0.88
CA LYS A 56 -1.92 9.01 -1.16
C LYS A 56 -2.20 8.91 -2.66
N ARG A 57 -2.13 10.03 -3.36
CA ARG A 57 -2.35 10.08 -4.81
C ARG A 57 -1.27 9.27 -5.53
N TYR A 58 -0.03 9.42 -5.12
CA TYR A 58 1.09 8.67 -5.70
C TYR A 58 0.90 7.17 -5.50
N ILE A 59 0.52 6.76 -4.29
CA ILE A 59 0.31 5.33 -4.00
C ILE A 59 -0.81 4.77 -4.88
N ARG A 60 -1.92 5.48 -4.98
CA ARG A 60 -3.04 5.05 -5.82
C ARG A 60 -2.63 4.93 -7.28
N GLN A 61 -1.86 5.88 -7.77
CA GLN A 61 -1.38 5.87 -9.15
C GLN A 61 -0.48 4.67 -9.43
N VAL A 62 0.40 4.35 -8.48
CA VAL A 62 1.27 3.16 -8.61
C VAL A 62 0.43 1.89 -8.73
N PHE A 63 -0.55 1.72 -7.85
CA PHE A 63 -1.39 0.53 -7.90
C PHE A 63 -2.26 0.48 -9.17
N LEU A 64 -2.66 1.63 -9.68
CA LEU A 64 -3.38 1.71 -10.94
C LEU A 64 -2.49 1.24 -12.09
N GLU A 65 -1.25 1.73 -12.15
CA GLU A 65 -0.31 1.35 -13.19
C GLU A 65 0.11 -0.11 -13.12
N LEU A 66 0.19 -0.66 -11.92
CA LEU A 66 0.59 -2.05 -11.70
C LEU A 66 -0.61 -3.00 -11.58
N HIS A 67 -1.79 -2.52 -11.91
CA HIS A 67 -3.05 -3.24 -11.70
C HIS A 67 -3.02 -4.68 -12.18
N GLU A 68 -2.47 -4.94 -13.37
CA GLU A 68 -2.41 -6.28 -13.92
C GLU A 68 -1.35 -7.17 -13.26
N GLN A 69 -0.40 -6.55 -12.57
CA GLN A 69 0.75 -7.26 -12.00
C GLN A 69 0.58 -7.56 -10.52
N VAL A 70 -0.31 -6.86 -9.83
CA VAL A 70 -0.56 -7.04 -8.40
C VAL A 70 -1.50 -8.23 -8.19
N ALA A 71 -1.15 -9.08 -7.21
CA ALA A 71 -1.97 -10.26 -6.90
C ALA A 71 -3.38 -9.83 -6.48
N LYS A 72 -4.40 -10.42 -7.10
CA LYS A 72 -5.76 -9.92 -7.05
C LYS A 72 -6.57 -10.37 -5.84
N GLU A 73 -6.31 -11.55 -5.33
CA GLU A 73 -7.14 -12.12 -4.26
C GLU A 73 -6.64 -11.72 -2.88
N ARG A 74 -6.40 -10.42 -2.70
CA ARG A 74 -5.81 -9.91 -1.46
C ARG A 74 -6.32 -8.52 -1.14
N ASP A 75 -6.33 -8.21 0.16
CA ASP A 75 -6.46 -6.85 0.65
C ASP A 75 -5.07 -6.36 1.06
N TYR A 76 -4.76 -5.12 0.72
CA TYR A 76 -3.48 -4.49 1.07
C TYR A 76 -3.75 -3.24 1.90
N VAL A 77 -3.01 -3.08 2.98
CA VAL A 77 -2.97 -1.80 3.71
C VAL A 77 -1.55 -1.28 3.60
N ILE A 78 -1.42 -0.09 3.03
CA ILE A 78 -0.12 0.55 2.81
C ILE A 78 0.04 1.67 3.82
N ILE A 79 1.08 1.58 4.64
CA ILE A 79 1.41 2.58 5.64
C ILE A 79 2.62 3.34 5.15
N ALA A 80 2.50 4.67 5.01
CA ALA A 80 3.62 5.52 4.64
C ALA A 80 4.41 5.88 5.89
N ARG A 81 5.72 5.77 5.81
CA ARG A 81 6.64 6.18 6.87
C ARG A 81 7.22 7.54 6.53
N LYS A 82 7.77 8.20 7.53
CA LYS A 82 8.25 9.58 7.40
C LYS A 82 9.18 9.80 6.20
N PRO A 83 10.15 8.92 5.90
CA PRO A 83 11.00 9.13 4.73
C PRO A 83 10.24 9.25 3.39
N ALA A 84 9.03 8.71 3.30
CA ALA A 84 8.24 8.83 2.09
C ALA A 84 7.82 10.26 1.80
N SER A 85 7.79 11.13 2.80
CA SER A 85 7.38 12.52 2.63
C SER A 85 8.31 13.33 1.72
N GLN A 86 9.55 12.86 1.55
CA GLN A 86 10.55 13.53 0.73
C GLN A 86 10.63 13.00 -0.70
N MET A 87 9.79 12.04 -1.05
CA MET A 87 9.90 11.31 -2.32
C MET A 87 9.01 11.90 -3.40
N ASP A 88 9.53 11.93 -4.63
CA ASP A 88 8.69 12.21 -5.78
C ASP A 88 7.96 10.94 -6.23
N TYR A 89 7.14 11.06 -7.27
CA TYR A 89 6.35 9.93 -7.75
C TYR A 89 7.22 8.73 -8.17
N SER A 90 8.28 9.01 -8.91
CA SER A 90 9.18 7.95 -9.39
C SER A 90 9.80 7.17 -8.24
N GLU A 91 10.21 7.88 -7.20
CA GLU A 91 10.78 7.26 -6.01
C GLU A 91 9.75 6.44 -5.24
N VAL A 92 8.53 6.97 -5.09
CA VAL A 92 7.43 6.24 -4.46
C VAL A 92 7.15 4.95 -5.22
N LYS A 93 7.06 5.03 -6.54
CA LYS A 93 6.81 3.85 -7.37
C LYS A 93 7.89 2.80 -7.19
N SER A 94 9.15 3.21 -7.27
CA SER A 94 10.28 2.28 -7.10
C SER A 94 10.26 1.62 -5.73
N SER A 95 9.99 2.39 -4.69
CA SER A 95 9.93 1.87 -3.31
C SER A 95 8.78 0.89 -3.11
N LEU A 96 7.60 1.20 -3.66
CA LEU A 96 6.46 0.30 -3.56
C LEU A 96 6.69 -1.00 -4.33
N ILE A 97 7.29 -0.91 -5.52
CA ILE A 97 7.64 -2.13 -6.28
C ILE A 97 8.57 -3.00 -5.46
N HIS A 98 9.56 -2.41 -4.82
CA HIS A 98 10.52 -3.14 -3.99
C HIS A 98 9.82 -3.91 -2.86
N VAL A 99 8.94 -3.24 -2.11
CA VAL A 99 8.28 -3.89 -0.99
C VAL A 99 7.22 -4.90 -1.45
N LEU A 100 6.55 -4.64 -2.56
CA LEU A 100 5.61 -5.61 -3.14
C LEU A 100 6.31 -6.88 -3.60
N LYS A 101 7.50 -6.75 -4.17
CA LYS A 101 8.30 -7.92 -4.56
C LYS A 101 8.72 -8.73 -3.34
N ARG A 102 9.06 -8.07 -2.24
CA ARG A 102 9.38 -8.77 -0.99
C ARG A 102 8.23 -9.63 -0.51
N GLY A 103 7.01 -9.15 -0.66
CA GLY A 103 5.81 -9.85 -0.27
C GLY A 103 5.29 -10.83 -1.32
N LYS A 104 5.98 -10.97 -2.43
CA LYS A 104 5.53 -11.81 -3.54
C LYS A 104 4.15 -11.41 -4.05
N ALA A 105 3.86 -10.11 -3.99
CA ALA A 105 2.58 -9.56 -4.41
C ALA A 105 2.57 -9.15 -5.88
N LEU A 106 3.72 -9.07 -6.52
CA LEU A 106 3.81 -8.75 -7.94
C LEU A 106 4.06 -10.01 -8.75
N LYS A 107 3.27 -10.17 -9.79
CA LYS A 107 3.52 -11.16 -10.83
C LYS A 107 4.61 -10.63 -11.73
N LYS A 108 5.36 -11.50 -12.32
CA LYS A 108 6.34 -11.05 -13.29
C LYS A 108 5.70 -10.62 -14.57
#